data_9a51e3e53270aa5e5e5c679f40d73924
#
_entry.id   9a51e3e53270aa5e5e5c679f40d73924
#
_cell.length_a   1.000
_cell.length_b   1.000
_cell.length_c   1.000
_cell.angle_alpha   90.00
_cell.angle_beta   90.00
_cell.angle_gamma   90.00
#
_symmetry.space_group_name_H-M   'P 1'
#
loop_
_entity.id
_entity.type
_entity.pdbx_description
1 polymer ?
#
loop_
_entity_poly.entity_id
_entity_poly.type
_entity_poly.pdbx_seq_one_letter_code
_entity_poly.pdbx_strand_id
1 'polypeptide(L)'
;VSITSNRGLCGGFNSNIFKKSTELASSVYNDSDVSFVAIGKKGNDFLQKSFNVESNHIDIFDNLNMESVSLIAESLMEKFVNEDFDKIDIIYNKFKNAATQVVVNEQFLPISDLEEDANNNSDYIFEPSKSEIIEELIPKSLKNQLFKAIRDSWASEHGARMTAMHKATDNATELRDQLKLAYNQARQAAITNEILEIVGGAEALNN
;
A
#
# COMPACT_ATOMS: atom_id res chain seq x y z
N VAL A 1 4.14 -11.40 -5.45
CA VAL A 1 2.80 -10.86 -5.14
C VAL A 1 2.95 -9.44 -4.62
N SER A 2 2.28 -8.46 -5.22
CA SER A 2 2.33 -7.04 -4.80
C SER A 2 0.98 -6.57 -4.28
N ILE A 3 0.92 -6.17 -3.01
CA ILE A 3 -0.34 -5.77 -2.36
C ILE A 3 -0.40 -4.24 -2.27
N THR A 4 -1.39 -3.65 -2.94
CA THR A 4 -1.61 -2.20 -3.04
C THR A 4 -3.06 -1.84 -2.80
N SER A 5 -3.38 -0.55 -2.81
CA SER A 5 -4.76 -0.10 -2.65
C SER A 5 -5.53 -0.04 -3.97
N ASN A 6 -6.85 -0.05 -3.87
CA ASN A 6 -7.73 0.28 -5.01
C ASN A 6 -7.84 1.79 -5.24
N ARG A 7 -7.72 2.60 -4.19
CA ARG A 7 -7.90 4.06 -4.22
C ARG A 7 -6.60 4.78 -3.88
N GLY A 8 -6.41 5.96 -4.45
CA GLY A 8 -5.30 6.84 -4.13
C GLY A 8 -5.49 7.64 -2.82
N LEU A 9 -4.74 8.72 -2.71
CA LEU A 9 -4.76 9.68 -1.59
C LEU A 9 -4.35 9.06 -0.24
N CYS A 10 -3.51 8.02 -0.28
CA CYS A 10 -2.93 7.36 0.89
C CYS A 10 -1.44 7.69 1.08
N GLY A 11 -1.03 8.91 0.73
CA GLY A 11 0.36 9.35 0.86
C GLY A 11 1.33 8.48 0.07
N GLY A 12 2.43 8.08 0.69
CA GLY A 12 3.46 7.23 0.07
C GLY A 12 3.16 5.73 0.01
N PHE A 13 1.98 5.29 0.48
CA PHE A 13 1.63 3.88 0.63
C PHE A 13 1.89 3.05 -0.64
N ASN A 14 1.30 3.44 -1.78
CA ASN A 14 1.47 2.72 -3.04
C ASN A 14 2.86 2.94 -3.65
N SER A 15 3.37 4.17 -3.64
CA SER A 15 4.67 4.49 -4.23
C SER A 15 5.83 3.77 -3.56
N ASN A 16 5.74 3.49 -2.28
CA ASN A 16 6.76 2.71 -1.57
C ASN A 16 6.74 1.24 -2.01
N ILE A 17 5.56 0.65 -2.23
CA ILE A 17 5.43 -0.70 -2.81
C ILE A 17 6.01 -0.73 -4.22
N PHE A 18 5.68 0.26 -5.07
CA PHE A 18 6.21 0.32 -6.44
C PHE A 18 7.73 0.39 -6.47
N LYS A 19 8.33 1.25 -5.64
CA LYS A 19 9.78 1.35 -5.51
C LYS A 19 10.39 0.02 -5.10
N LYS A 20 9.83 -0.63 -4.08
CA LYS A 20 10.33 -1.92 -3.58
C LYS A 20 10.18 -3.04 -4.61
N SER A 21 9.05 -3.09 -5.31
CA SER A 21 8.82 -4.07 -6.39
C SER A 21 9.82 -3.89 -7.54
N THR A 22 10.05 -2.65 -7.98
CA THR A 22 11.02 -2.34 -9.03
C THR A 22 12.45 -2.62 -8.58
N GLU A 23 12.81 -2.26 -7.35
CA GLU A 23 14.12 -2.54 -6.76
C GLU A 23 14.41 -4.05 -6.73
N LEU A 24 13.47 -4.85 -6.25
CA LEU A 24 13.62 -6.30 -6.19
C LEU A 24 13.77 -6.92 -7.60
N ALA A 25 12.93 -6.50 -8.54
CA ALA A 25 13.00 -6.99 -9.92
C ALA A 25 14.32 -6.63 -10.61
N SER A 26 14.87 -5.43 -10.37
CA SER A 26 16.07 -4.94 -11.05
C SER A 26 17.38 -5.29 -10.35
N SER A 27 17.37 -5.57 -9.05
CA SER A 27 18.59 -5.83 -8.27
C SER A 27 18.72 -7.28 -7.83
N VAL A 28 17.69 -7.82 -7.20
CA VAL A 28 17.74 -9.18 -6.62
C VAL A 28 17.44 -10.25 -7.67
N TYR A 29 16.53 -9.95 -8.59
CA TYR A 29 16.03 -10.88 -9.61
C TYR A 29 16.41 -10.46 -11.03
N ASN A 30 17.51 -9.71 -11.19
CA ASN A 30 17.93 -9.17 -12.49
C ASN A 30 18.17 -10.24 -13.57
N ASP A 31 18.61 -11.42 -13.16
CA ASP A 31 18.90 -12.54 -14.07
C ASP A 31 17.74 -13.57 -14.15
N SER A 32 16.58 -13.23 -13.58
CA SER A 32 15.41 -14.10 -13.52
C SER A 32 14.22 -13.47 -14.27
N ASP A 33 13.35 -14.32 -14.79
CA ASP A 33 12.07 -13.84 -15.36
C ASP A 33 11.09 -13.53 -14.23
N VAL A 34 10.70 -12.26 -14.10
CA VAL A 34 9.87 -11.76 -13.00
C VAL A 34 8.47 -11.48 -13.47
N SER A 35 7.50 -12.21 -12.94
CA SER A 35 6.08 -11.96 -13.12
C SER A 35 5.43 -11.47 -11.83
N PHE A 36 4.40 -10.63 -11.95
CA PHE A 36 3.68 -10.08 -10.82
C PHE A 36 2.25 -10.59 -10.75
N VAL A 37 1.81 -10.88 -9.53
CA VAL A 37 0.40 -10.99 -9.17
C VAL A 37 0.03 -9.73 -8.40
N ALA A 38 -0.89 -8.94 -8.96
CA ALA A 38 -1.29 -7.66 -8.39
C ALA A 38 -2.55 -7.83 -7.54
N ILE A 39 -2.47 -7.48 -6.27
CA ILE A 39 -3.63 -7.35 -5.38
C ILE A 39 -3.88 -5.85 -5.18
N GLY A 40 -4.98 -5.37 -5.79
CA GLY A 40 -5.35 -3.96 -5.80
C GLY A 40 -5.06 -3.23 -7.13
N LYS A 41 -5.97 -2.32 -7.46
CA LYS A 41 -6.00 -1.61 -8.75
C LYS A 41 -4.73 -0.80 -9.01
N LYS A 42 -4.22 -0.07 -8.01
CA LYS A 42 -3.07 0.82 -8.20
C LYS A 42 -1.79 0.08 -8.52
N GLY A 43 -1.61 -1.13 -7.97
CA GLY A 43 -0.50 -2.01 -8.32
C GLY A 43 -0.58 -2.48 -9.75
N ASN A 44 -1.74 -2.96 -10.16
CA ASN A 44 -1.97 -3.39 -11.54
C ASN A 44 -1.71 -2.26 -12.54
N ASP A 45 -2.30 -1.06 -12.33
CA ASP A 45 -2.13 0.11 -13.19
C ASP A 45 -0.66 0.55 -13.36
N PHE A 46 0.17 0.29 -12.36
CA PHE A 46 1.60 0.60 -12.37
C PHE A 46 2.43 -0.51 -13.01
N LEU A 47 2.27 -1.75 -12.53
CA LEU A 47 3.13 -2.87 -12.88
C LEU A 47 2.96 -3.31 -14.33
N GLN A 48 1.75 -3.29 -14.88
CA GLN A 48 1.48 -3.65 -16.28
C GLN A 48 2.19 -2.79 -17.33
N LYS A 49 2.75 -1.63 -16.94
CA LYS A 49 3.49 -0.75 -17.85
C LYS A 49 4.92 -1.22 -18.13
N SER A 50 5.50 -1.97 -17.19
CA SER A 50 6.92 -2.32 -17.22
C SER A 50 7.20 -3.79 -16.96
N PHE A 51 6.24 -4.52 -16.44
CA PHE A 51 6.38 -5.91 -16.04
C PHE A 51 5.21 -6.76 -16.55
N ASN A 52 5.45 -8.07 -16.61
CA ASN A 52 4.39 -9.03 -16.84
C ASN A 52 3.50 -9.15 -15.59
N VAL A 53 2.21 -8.88 -15.73
CA VAL A 53 1.22 -9.09 -14.67
C VAL A 53 0.36 -10.28 -15.04
N GLU A 54 0.54 -11.38 -14.33
CA GLU A 54 -0.11 -12.64 -14.62
C GLU A 54 -1.57 -12.68 -14.20
N SER A 55 -1.85 -12.13 -13.03
CA SER A 55 -3.22 -12.00 -12.53
C SER A 55 -3.39 -10.74 -11.68
N ASN A 56 -4.64 -10.32 -11.58
CA ASN A 56 -5.00 -9.13 -10.83
C ASN A 56 -6.28 -9.40 -10.02
N HIS A 57 -6.25 -9.04 -8.74
CA HIS A 57 -7.33 -9.27 -7.78
C HIS A 57 -7.76 -7.94 -7.16
N ILE A 58 -8.59 -7.18 -7.91
CA ILE A 58 -9.07 -5.85 -7.48
C ILE A 58 -10.22 -6.01 -6.49
N ASP A 59 -11.11 -6.98 -6.73
CA ASP A 59 -12.39 -7.11 -6.02
C ASP A 59 -12.24 -7.71 -4.61
N ILE A 60 -11.04 -8.16 -4.25
CA ILE A 60 -10.78 -8.82 -2.96
C ILE A 60 -11.07 -7.90 -1.77
N PHE A 61 -10.91 -6.57 -1.94
CA PHE A 61 -11.15 -5.59 -0.89
C PHE A 61 -12.65 -5.25 -0.70
N ASP A 62 -13.52 -5.65 -1.62
CA ASP A 62 -14.96 -5.42 -1.50
C ASP A 62 -15.59 -6.44 -0.53
N ASN A 63 -15.02 -7.65 -0.47
CA ASN A 63 -15.43 -8.70 0.45
C ASN A 63 -14.20 -9.51 0.90
N LEU A 64 -13.40 -8.92 1.78
CA LEU A 64 -12.18 -9.55 2.29
C LEU A 64 -12.52 -10.64 3.32
N ASN A 65 -12.52 -11.87 2.87
CA ASN A 65 -12.71 -13.05 3.70
C ASN A 65 -11.61 -14.09 3.46
N MET A 66 -11.53 -15.08 4.33
CA MET A 66 -10.53 -16.15 4.24
C MET A 66 -10.70 -17.00 2.98
N GLU A 67 -11.92 -17.19 2.52
CA GLU A 67 -12.25 -18.02 1.37
C GLU A 67 -11.67 -17.43 0.08
N SER A 68 -11.94 -16.14 -0.19
CA SER A 68 -11.41 -15.44 -1.38
C SER A 68 -9.89 -15.44 -1.42
N VAL A 69 -9.24 -15.23 -0.25
CA VAL A 69 -7.78 -15.23 -0.15
C VAL A 69 -7.22 -16.63 -0.33
N SER A 70 -7.92 -17.66 0.18
CA SER A 70 -7.51 -19.06 0.02
C SER A 70 -7.43 -19.47 -1.45
N LEU A 71 -8.35 -19.03 -2.30
CA LEU A 71 -8.31 -19.32 -3.73
C LEU A 71 -7.05 -18.74 -4.39
N ILE A 72 -6.64 -17.53 -4.00
CA ILE A 72 -5.42 -16.93 -4.52
C ILE A 72 -4.19 -17.71 -4.04
N ALA A 73 -4.16 -18.05 -2.76
CA ALA A 73 -3.06 -18.83 -2.18
C ALA A 73 -2.94 -20.22 -2.83
N GLU A 74 -4.06 -20.88 -3.07
CA GLU A 74 -4.10 -22.18 -3.77
C GLU A 74 -3.55 -22.08 -5.19
N SER A 75 -3.97 -21.07 -5.95
CA SER A 75 -3.44 -20.84 -7.30
C SER A 75 -1.92 -20.60 -7.29
N LEU A 76 -1.40 -19.86 -6.30
CA LEU A 76 0.04 -19.64 -6.15
C LEU A 76 0.79 -20.93 -5.78
N MET A 77 0.22 -21.75 -4.90
CA MET A 77 0.80 -23.05 -4.51
C MET A 77 0.81 -24.03 -5.69
N GLU A 78 -0.28 -24.10 -6.45
CA GLU A 78 -0.37 -24.95 -7.66
C GLU A 78 0.72 -24.59 -8.68
N LYS A 79 0.92 -23.31 -8.96
CA LYS A 79 1.95 -22.85 -9.90
C LYS A 79 3.36 -23.16 -9.41
N PHE A 80 3.59 -23.07 -8.11
CA PHE A 80 4.87 -23.45 -7.53
C PHE A 80 5.11 -24.97 -7.64
N VAL A 81 4.10 -25.81 -7.37
CA VAL A 81 4.19 -27.26 -7.50
C VAL A 81 4.37 -27.71 -8.96
N ASN A 82 3.77 -26.99 -9.91
CA ASN A 82 3.92 -27.24 -11.34
C ASN A 82 5.25 -26.72 -11.92
N GLU A 83 6.14 -26.16 -11.06
CA GLU A 83 7.43 -25.59 -11.47
C GLU A 83 7.32 -24.40 -12.43
N ASP A 84 6.14 -23.69 -12.43
CA ASP A 84 6.00 -22.44 -13.17
C ASP A 84 6.83 -21.32 -12.55
N PHE A 85 7.09 -21.38 -11.23
CA PHE A 85 7.89 -20.44 -10.47
C PHE A 85 8.78 -21.12 -9.45
N ASP A 86 10.06 -20.74 -9.40
CA ASP A 86 11.04 -21.22 -8.41
C ASP A 86 10.90 -20.53 -7.05
N LYS A 87 10.37 -19.29 -7.05
CA LYS A 87 10.24 -18.51 -5.82
C LYS A 87 9.06 -17.54 -5.90
N ILE A 88 8.35 -17.41 -4.80
CA ILE A 88 7.24 -16.48 -4.65
C ILE A 88 7.46 -15.62 -3.41
N ASP A 89 7.51 -14.30 -3.61
CA ASP A 89 7.62 -13.30 -2.55
C ASP A 89 6.34 -12.45 -2.46
N ILE A 90 6.01 -12.01 -1.23
CA ILE A 90 4.89 -11.09 -0.96
C ILE A 90 5.44 -9.74 -0.53
N ILE A 91 5.08 -8.69 -1.26
CA ILE A 91 5.45 -7.31 -0.96
C ILE A 91 4.21 -6.56 -0.48
N TYR A 92 4.27 -6.04 0.74
CA TYR A 92 3.14 -5.35 1.34
C TYR A 92 3.58 -4.32 2.39
N ASN A 93 2.65 -3.47 2.84
CA ASN A 93 2.88 -2.55 3.96
C ASN A 93 2.39 -3.18 5.25
N LYS A 94 3.33 -3.55 6.13
CA LYS A 94 3.03 -4.02 7.49
C LYS A 94 2.57 -2.86 8.36
N PHE A 95 1.47 -3.05 9.06
CA PHE A 95 0.93 -2.06 9.97
C PHE A 95 1.74 -2.00 11.27
N LYS A 96 2.34 -0.85 11.55
CA LYS A 96 2.99 -0.58 12.84
C LYS A 96 2.11 0.33 13.72
N ASN A 97 1.65 1.42 13.15
CA ASN A 97 0.67 2.34 13.72
C ASN A 97 0.05 3.19 12.60
N ALA A 98 -0.96 4.00 12.90
CA ALA A 98 -1.67 4.81 11.91
C ALA A 98 -0.75 5.79 11.15
N ALA A 99 0.33 6.27 11.78
CA ALA A 99 1.27 7.20 11.17
C ALA A 99 2.44 6.53 10.44
N THR A 100 2.75 5.26 10.77
CA THR A 100 3.94 4.57 10.26
C THR A 100 3.57 3.20 9.72
N GLN A 101 3.87 2.98 8.44
CA GLN A 101 3.78 1.71 7.76
C GLN A 101 5.18 1.31 7.30
N VAL A 102 5.49 0.03 7.35
CA VAL A 102 6.78 -0.51 6.94
C VAL A 102 6.59 -1.42 5.75
N VAL A 103 7.25 -1.11 4.64
CA VAL A 103 7.27 -2.01 3.48
C VAL A 103 8.09 -3.24 3.82
N VAL A 104 7.47 -4.40 3.66
CA VAL A 104 8.09 -5.70 3.94
C VAL A 104 8.06 -6.54 2.68
N ASN A 105 9.13 -7.29 2.46
CA ASN A 105 9.20 -8.40 1.51
C ASN A 105 9.30 -9.68 2.33
N GLU A 106 8.29 -10.52 2.25
CA GLU A 106 8.27 -11.82 2.93
C GLU A 106 8.26 -12.93 1.88
N GLN A 107 9.14 -13.92 2.06
CA GLN A 107 9.13 -15.10 1.22
C GLN A 107 7.86 -15.92 1.52
N PHE A 108 7.15 -16.29 0.45
CA PHE A 108 5.98 -17.14 0.52
C PHE A 108 6.32 -18.58 0.20
N LEU A 109 7.03 -18.80 -0.90
CA LEU A 109 7.54 -20.10 -1.33
C LEU A 109 8.96 -19.94 -1.93
N PRO A 110 9.85 -20.95 -1.75
CA PRO A 110 9.71 -22.08 -0.84
C PRO A 110 9.65 -21.64 0.63
N ILE A 111 9.14 -22.51 1.49
CA ILE A 111 9.13 -22.25 2.94
C ILE A 111 10.58 -22.18 3.41
N SER A 112 10.94 -21.09 4.09
CA SER A 112 12.28 -20.94 4.66
C SER A 112 12.50 -22.00 5.73
N ASP A 113 13.60 -22.71 5.66
CA ASP A 113 14.03 -23.56 6.76
C ASP A 113 14.19 -22.68 8.01
N LEU A 114 13.53 -23.04 9.09
CA LEU A 114 13.81 -22.44 10.38
C LEU A 114 15.24 -22.81 10.72
N GLU A 115 16.07 -21.82 11.06
CA GLU A 115 17.37 -22.13 11.67
C GLU A 115 17.10 -23.08 12.83
N GLU A 116 17.62 -24.29 12.75
CA GLU A 116 17.50 -25.27 13.83
C GLU A 116 18.14 -24.64 15.07
N ASP A 117 17.31 -24.17 15.99
CA ASP A 117 17.75 -23.94 17.35
C ASP A 117 18.25 -25.27 17.91
N ALA A 118 19.55 -25.48 17.83
CA ALA A 118 20.24 -26.74 18.16
C ALA A 118 20.00 -27.22 19.62
N ASN A 119 19.22 -26.47 20.39
CA ASN A 119 18.88 -26.73 21.78
C ASN A 119 17.44 -27.22 22.02
N ASN A 120 16.61 -27.34 20.97
CA ASN A 120 15.21 -27.73 21.17
C ASN A 120 14.93 -29.13 20.64
N ASN A 121 15.64 -30.13 21.18
CA ASN A 121 15.32 -31.56 21.00
C ASN A 121 14.10 -31.93 21.87
N SER A 122 12.93 -31.30 21.60
CA SER A 122 11.69 -31.73 22.21
C SER A 122 11.14 -32.91 21.42
N ASP A 123 11.06 -34.06 22.04
CA ASP A 123 10.42 -35.25 21.46
C ASP A 123 8.91 -35.02 21.44
N TYR A 124 8.34 -34.70 20.26
CA TYR A 124 6.90 -34.56 20.08
C TYR A 124 6.27 -35.88 19.61
N ILE A 125 5.17 -36.24 20.22
CA ILE A 125 4.31 -37.34 19.73
C ILE A 125 3.34 -36.75 18.71
N PHE A 126 3.37 -37.28 17.49
CA PHE A 126 2.52 -36.84 16.39
C PHE A 126 1.33 -37.78 16.22
N GLU A 127 0.10 -37.26 16.23
CA GLU A 127 -1.13 -37.97 15.91
C GLU A 127 -1.90 -37.19 14.83
N PRO A 128 -2.31 -37.82 13.71
CA PRO A 128 -2.17 -39.25 13.37
C PRO A 128 -0.74 -39.62 12.89
N SER A 129 -0.08 -38.78 12.09
CA SER A 129 1.30 -38.97 11.63
C SER A 129 1.93 -37.61 11.31
N LYS A 130 3.26 -37.52 11.37
CA LYS A 130 4.00 -36.31 11.01
C LYS A 130 3.71 -35.87 9.57
N SER A 131 3.62 -36.79 8.63
CA SER A 131 3.39 -36.51 7.21
C SER A 131 2.02 -35.91 6.97
N GLU A 132 0.95 -36.51 7.52
CA GLU A 132 -0.42 -36.03 7.38
C GLU A 132 -0.61 -34.64 8.00
N ILE A 133 0.01 -34.40 9.17
CA ILE A 133 -0.01 -33.09 9.82
C ILE A 133 0.66 -32.04 8.93
N ILE A 134 1.81 -32.35 8.34
CA ILE A 134 2.55 -31.42 7.46
C ILE A 134 1.72 -31.11 6.21
N GLU A 135 1.13 -32.13 5.58
CA GLU A 135 0.29 -31.94 4.37
C GLU A 135 -0.92 -31.05 4.61
N GLU A 136 -1.49 -31.05 5.82
CA GLU A 136 -2.60 -30.18 6.18
C GLU A 136 -2.13 -28.79 6.65
N LEU A 137 -1.08 -28.73 7.48
CA LEU A 137 -0.65 -27.48 8.12
C LEU A 137 0.03 -26.52 7.15
N ILE A 138 0.83 -27.02 6.20
CA ILE A 138 1.57 -26.18 5.26
C ILE A 138 0.61 -25.32 4.43
N PRO A 139 -0.38 -25.87 3.72
CA PRO A 139 -1.33 -25.05 2.96
C PRO A 139 -2.11 -24.06 3.84
N LYS A 140 -2.51 -24.51 5.03
CA LYS A 140 -3.23 -23.66 5.99
C LYS A 140 -2.36 -22.50 6.50
N SER A 141 -1.07 -22.74 6.75
CA SER A 141 -0.12 -21.71 7.16
C SER A 141 0.10 -20.67 6.06
N LEU A 142 0.29 -21.11 4.83
CA LEU A 142 0.47 -20.23 3.67
C LEU A 142 -0.78 -19.38 3.40
N LYS A 143 -1.97 -19.97 3.45
CA LYS A 143 -3.25 -19.23 3.35
C LYS A 143 -3.35 -18.15 4.43
N ASN A 144 -2.99 -18.49 5.68
CA ASN A 144 -2.98 -17.54 6.79
C ASN A 144 -1.93 -16.44 6.61
N GLN A 145 -0.74 -16.74 6.09
CA GLN A 145 0.30 -15.78 5.82
C GLN A 145 -0.16 -14.74 4.78
N LEU A 146 -0.74 -15.19 3.67
CA LEU A 146 -1.28 -14.28 2.64
C LEU A 146 -2.43 -13.43 3.19
N PHE A 147 -3.36 -14.05 3.93
CA PHE A 147 -4.48 -13.33 4.54
C PHE A 147 -4.02 -12.27 5.54
N LYS A 148 -3.03 -12.59 6.38
CA LYS A 148 -2.40 -11.63 7.30
C LYS A 148 -1.76 -10.48 6.54
N ALA A 149 -0.99 -10.75 5.49
CA ALA A 149 -0.34 -9.73 4.68
C ALA A 149 -1.35 -8.76 4.04
N ILE A 150 -2.46 -9.28 3.50
CA ILE A 150 -3.52 -8.46 2.92
C ILE A 150 -4.22 -7.63 4.00
N ARG A 151 -4.54 -8.19 5.16
CA ARG A 151 -5.17 -7.46 6.28
C ARG A 151 -4.27 -6.38 6.85
N ASP A 152 -2.99 -6.65 7.03
CA ASP A 152 -2.00 -5.68 7.49
C ASP A 152 -1.86 -4.53 6.48
N SER A 153 -1.80 -4.85 5.19
CA SER A 153 -1.76 -3.86 4.13
C SER A 153 -3.02 -3.01 4.08
N TRP A 154 -4.20 -3.61 4.25
CA TRP A 154 -5.47 -2.90 4.29
C TRP A 154 -5.57 -1.93 5.48
N ALA A 155 -5.19 -2.38 6.67
CA ALA A 155 -5.11 -1.52 7.86
C ALA A 155 -4.12 -0.36 7.66
N SER A 156 -2.96 -0.65 7.06
CA SER A 156 -1.92 0.33 6.72
C SER A 156 -2.41 1.38 5.72
N GLU A 157 -3.17 0.97 4.71
CA GLU A 157 -3.80 1.87 3.73
C GLU A 157 -4.72 2.89 4.41
N HIS A 158 -5.61 2.42 5.29
CA HIS A 158 -6.52 3.29 6.02
C HIS A 158 -5.79 4.26 6.94
N GLY A 159 -4.77 3.80 7.67
CA GLY A 159 -3.92 4.65 8.50
C GLY A 159 -3.18 5.72 7.70
N ALA A 160 -2.56 5.33 6.59
CA ALA A 160 -1.86 6.24 5.70
C ALA A 160 -2.80 7.29 5.09
N ARG A 161 -3.99 6.88 4.68
CA ARG A 161 -5.01 7.80 4.14
C ARG A 161 -5.48 8.77 5.20
N MET A 162 -5.79 8.32 6.41
CA MET A 162 -6.18 9.18 7.51
C MET A 162 -5.13 10.26 7.77
N THR A 163 -3.87 9.89 7.88
CA THR A 163 -2.75 10.82 8.09
C THR A 163 -2.60 11.82 6.94
N ALA A 164 -2.73 11.35 5.70
CA ALA A 164 -2.67 12.21 4.51
C ALA A 164 -3.83 13.22 4.46
N MET A 165 -5.04 12.80 4.85
CA MET A 165 -6.21 13.68 4.88
C MET A 165 -6.12 14.73 5.99
N HIS A 166 -5.60 14.38 7.17
CA HIS A 166 -5.33 15.37 8.23
C HIS A 166 -4.38 16.45 7.73
N LYS A 167 -3.24 16.08 7.15
CA LYS A 167 -2.30 17.07 6.58
C LYS A 167 -2.94 17.92 5.48
N ALA A 168 -3.77 17.34 4.63
CA ALA A 168 -4.48 18.08 3.59
C ALA A 168 -5.47 19.09 4.18
N THR A 169 -6.17 18.73 5.25
CA THR A 169 -7.10 19.63 5.96
C THR A 169 -6.35 20.78 6.62
N ASP A 170 -5.23 20.50 7.28
CA ASP A 170 -4.39 21.52 7.92
C ASP A 170 -3.87 22.52 6.89
N ASN A 171 -3.31 22.03 5.78
CA ASN A 171 -2.83 22.88 4.68
C ASN A 171 -3.97 23.72 4.06
N ALA A 172 -5.15 23.13 3.87
CA ALA A 172 -6.30 23.85 3.34
C ALA A 172 -6.79 24.94 4.28
N THR A 173 -6.75 24.70 5.59
CA THR A 173 -7.10 25.70 6.61
C THR A 173 -6.12 26.86 6.60
N GLU A 174 -4.83 26.59 6.57
CA GLU A 174 -3.79 27.62 6.47
C GLU A 174 -3.95 28.47 5.20
N LEU A 175 -4.12 27.84 4.06
CA LEU A 175 -4.34 28.54 2.78
C LEU A 175 -5.60 29.40 2.81
N ARG A 176 -6.70 28.90 3.37
CA ARG A 176 -7.93 29.67 3.55
C ARG A 176 -7.70 30.95 4.37
N ASP A 177 -6.94 30.82 5.46
CA ASP A 177 -6.71 31.97 6.35
C ASP A 177 -5.75 32.99 5.70
N GLN A 178 -4.76 32.55 4.94
CA GLN A 178 -3.91 33.41 4.11
C GLN A 178 -4.72 34.16 3.04
N LEU A 179 -5.60 33.44 2.32
CA LEU A 179 -6.48 34.06 1.30
C LEU A 179 -7.47 35.05 1.91
N LYS A 180 -8.00 34.77 3.09
CA LYS A 180 -8.89 35.70 3.81
C LYS A 180 -8.15 36.97 4.20
N LEU A 181 -6.91 36.89 4.64
CA LEU A 181 -6.08 38.06 4.93
C LEU A 181 -5.82 38.89 3.67
N ALA A 182 -5.39 38.25 2.59
CA ALA A 182 -5.13 38.90 1.30
C ALA A 182 -6.39 39.56 0.74
N TYR A 183 -7.54 38.89 0.83
CA TYR A 183 -8.83 39.48 0.45
C TYR A 183 -9.16 40.76 1.23
N ASN A 184 -9.02 40.72 2.57
CA ASN A 184 -9.29 41.90 3.39
C ASN A 184 -8.34 43.06 3.08
N GLN A 185 -7.05 42.78 2.82
CA GLN A 185 -6.07 43.80 2.41
C GLN A 185 -6.45 44.41 1.05
N ALA A 186 -6.78 43.57 0.06
CA ALA A 186 -7.22 44.05 -1.26
C ALA A 186 -8.51 44.85 -1.18
N ARG A 187 -9.48 44.43 -0.37
CA ARG A 187 -10.73 45.15 -0.15
C ARG A 187 -10.48 46.51 0.48
N GLN A 188 -9.62 46.61 1.51
CA GLN A 188 -9.28 47.88 2.13
C GLN A 188 -8.55 48.81 1.15
N ALA A 189 -7.63 48.30 0.33
CA ALA A 189 -6.96 49.08 -0.69
C ALA A 189 -7.95 49.60 -1.75
N ALA A 190 -8.90 48.80 -2.19
CA ALA A 190 -9.94 49.23 -3.13
C ALA A 190 -10.80 50.36 -2.55
N ILE A 191 -11.32 50.22 -1.33
CA ILE A 191 -12.08 51.25 -0.63
C ILE A 191 -11.27 52.54 -0.49
N THR A 192 -9.99 52.44 -0.11
CA THR A 192 -9.12 53.62 0.03
C THR A 192 -8.90 54.31 -1.30
N ASN A 193 -8.69 53.57 -2.40
CA ASN A 193 -8.58 54.15 -3.73
C ASN A 193 -9.87 54.85 -4.18
N GLU A 194 -11.04 54.26 -3.95
CA GLU A 194 -12.32 54.91 -4.26
C GLU A 194 -12.51 56.21 -3.49
N ILE A 195 -12.14 56.25 -2.18
CA ILE A 195 -12.20 57.46 -1.38
C ILE A 195 -11.23 58.53 -1.93
N LEU A 196 -10.02 58.16 -2.30
CA LEU A 196 -9.04 59.07 -2.88
C LEU A 196 -9.51 59.64 -4.22
N GLU A 197 -10.14 58.84 -5.07
CA GLU A 197 -10.72 59.30 -6.34
C GLU A 197 -11.85 60.28 -6.11
N ILE A 198 -12.75 60.02 -5.15
CA ILE A 198 -13.84 60.94 -4.79
C ILE A 198 -13.31 62.27 -4.25
N VAL A 199 -12.36 62.22 -3.31
CA VAL A 199 -11.75 63.43 -2.73
C VAL A 199 -10.99 64.24 -3.79
N GLY A 200 -10.16 63.57 -4.60
CA GLY A 200 -9.44 64.22 -5.71
C GLY A 200 -10.37 64.85 -6.75
N GLY A 201 -11.48 64.17 -7.08
CA GLY A 201 -12.51 64.74 -7.96
C GLY A 201 -13.23 65.96 -7.36
N ALA A 202 -13.52 65.92 -6.05
CA ALA A 202 -14.13 67.08 -5.36
C ALA A 202 -13.17 68.29 -5.25
N GLU A 203 -11.88 68.08 -5.02
CA GLU A 203 -10.89 69.17 -5.05
C GLU A 203 -10.72 69.78 -6.44
N ALA A 204 -10.77 68.96 -7.49
CA ALA A 204 -10.67 69.46 -8.89
C ALA A 204 -11.88 70.32 -9.31
N LEU A 205 -13.05 70.16 -8.67
CA LEU A 205 -14.27 70.96 -8.94
C LEU A 205 -14.31 72.26 -8.13
N ASN A 206 -13.51 72.36 -7.06
CA ASN A 206 -13.45 73.52 -6.20
C ASN A 206 -12.32 74.54 -6.57
N ASN A 207 -11.53 74.22 -7.55
CA ASN A 207 -10.54 75.09 -8.18
C ASN A 207 -10.98 75.49 -9.58
#